data_fc51a309dcd1a3bd496cf4b8535d535c
#
_entry.id   fc51a309dcd1a3bd496cf4b8535d535c
#
_cell.length_a   1.000
_cell.length_b   1.000
_cell.length_c   1.000
_cell.angle_alpha   90.00
_cell.angle_beta   90.00
_cell.angle_gamma   90.00
#
_symmetry.space_group_name_H-M   'P 1'
#
loop_
_entity.id
_entity.type
_entity.pdbx_description
1 polymer ?
#
loop_
_entity_poly.entity_id
_entity_poly.type
_entity_poly.pdbx_seq_one_letter_code
_entity_poly.pdbx_strand_id
1 'polypeptide(L)'
;PILTNEEYNVSFHQEAFARIAHELKDHTSKCMLGFIDHYPHIRNSIQPFNINPLTKEEIEEMAVSFKKTIDIYPGIQLDTCTVKVDLRHLGIPSGLCIDKGLIEKITGYPILAQKDKNQRNICNCIESIDIGTYESCLNGCVYCYAIKGNYNTAAYNMKKHDKNSPLLIGHLSEDDIVKER
;
A
#
# COMPACT_ATOMS: atom_id res chain seq x y z
N PRO A 1 2.12 -3.13 -4.72
CA PRO A 1 3.16 -2.22 -5.19
C PRO A 1 3.67 -2.63 -6.56
N ILE A 2 4.18 -1.66 -7.33
CA ILE A 2 4.87 -1.90 -8.59
C ILE A 2 6.23 -2.50 -8.28
N LEU A 3 6.58 -3.58 -8.96
CA LEU A 3 7.87 -4.27 -8.88
C LEU A 3 8.32 -4.65 -10.30
N THR A 4 9.62 -4.75 -10.55
CA THR A 4 10.15 -5.09 -11.86
C THR A 4 11.06 -6.31 -11.83
N ASN A 5 10.98 -7.09 -12.87
CA ASN A 5 11.89 -8.16 -13.26
C ASN A 5 11.85 -8.32 -14.80
N GLU A 6 12.39 -9.40 -15.34
CA GLU A 6 12.40 -9.61 -16.80
C GLU A 6 10.98 -9.70 -17.40
N GLU A 7 10.04 -10.33 -16.71
CA GLU A 7 8.65 -10.51 -17.16
C GLU A 7 7.82 -9.25 -16.89
N TYR A 8 7.91 -8.71 -15.67
CA TYR A 8 7.16 -7.52 -15.23
C TYR A 8 8.03 -6.26 -15.38
N ASN A 9 8.40 -5.96 -16.61
CA ASN A 9 9.22 -4.80 -16.95
C ASN A 9 8.40 -3.51 -17.05
N VAL A 10 9.05 -2.41 -17.37
CA VAL A 10 8.41 -1.09 -17.49
C VAL A 10 7.25 -1.11 -18.49
N SER A 11 7.43 -1.73 -19.67
CA SER A 11 6.38 -1.82 -20.70
C SER A 11 5.16 -2.59 -20.22
N PHE A 12 5.37 -3.71 -19.51
CA PHE A 12 4.27 -4.46 -18.90
C PHE A 12 3.43 -3.58 -17.96
N HIS A 13 4.10 -2.79 -17.10
CA HIS A 13 3.38 -1.92 -16.16
C HIS A 13 2.64 -0.78 -16.86
N GLN A 14 3.20 -0.23 -17.93
CA GLN A 14 2.54 0.79 -18.74
C GLN A 14 1.24 0.27 -19.36
N GLU A 15 1.28 -0.91 -19.96
CA GLU A 15 0.12 -1.57 -20.58
C GLU A 15 -0.92 -1.97 -19.53
N ALA A 16 -0.48 -2.59 -18.42
CA ALA A 16 -1.36 -3.00 -17.33
C ALA A 16 -2.07 -1.80 -16.70
N PHE A 17 -1.34 -0.71 -16.48
CA PHE A 17 -1.92 0.51 -15.93
C PHE A 17 -2.96 1.13 -16.89
N ALA A 18 -2.66 1.20 -18.19
CA ALA A 18 -3.59 1.73 -19.18
C ALA A 18 -4.90 0.94 -19.21
N ARG A 19 -4.82 -0.40 -19.15
CA ARG A 19 -6.00 -1.27 -19.08
C ARG A 19 -6.79 -1.05 -17.79
N ILE A 20 -6.12 -1.03 -16.63
CA ILE A 20 -6.79 -0.83 -15.34
C ILE A 20 -7.46 0.55 -15.28
N ALA A 21 -6.78 1.62 -15.73
CA ALA A 21 -7.33 2.95 -15.77
C ALA A 21 -8.59 3.03 -16.68
N HIS A 22 -8.57 2.37 -17.82
CA HIS A 22 -9.71 2.29 -18.73
C HIS A 22 -10.91 1.59 -18.05
N GLU A 23 -10.69 0.45 -17.43
CA GLU A 23 -11.77 -0.32 -16.76
C GLU A 23 -12.35 0.40 -15.55
N LEU A 24 -11.52 1.19 -14.83
CA LEU A 24 -11.95 1.86 -13.60
C LEU A 24 -12.34 3.33 -13.77
N LYS A 25 -12.29 3.91 -14.98
CA LYS A 25 -12.49 5.33 -15.22
C LYS A 25 -13.81 5.92 -14.66
N ASP A 26 -14.87 5.10 -14.65
CA ASP A 26 -16.19 5.50 -14.18
C ASP A 26 -16.47 5.05 -12.72
N HIS A 27 -15.49 4.41 -12.08
CA HIS A 27 -15.64 3.78 -10.76
C HIS A 27 -14.68 4.33 -9.70
N THR A 28 -13.68 5.11 -10.08
CA THR A 28 -12.72 5.70 -9.15
C THR A 28 -12.38 7.13 -9.56
N SER A 29 -12.15 7.97 -8.57
CA SER A 29 -11.69 9.35 -8.77
C SER A 29 -10.23 9.55 -8.37
N LYS A 30 -9.56 8.54 -7.82
CA LYS A 30 -8.19 8.65 -7.33
C LYS A 30 -7.42 7.34 -7.52
N CYS A 31 -6.18 7.46 -7.98
CA CYS A 31 -5.22 6.37 -8.06
C CYS A 31 -3.98 6.73 -7.24
N MET A 32 -3.53 5.79 -6.40
CA MET A 32 -2.31 5.93 -5.60
C MET A 32 -1.21 5.03 -6.13
N LEU A 33 -0.13 5.61 -6.61
CA LEU A 33 1.06 4.87 -7.03
C LEU A 33 1.92 4.49 -5.83
N GLY A 34 2.34 3.22 -5.77
CA GLY A 34 3.29 2.73 -4.79
C GLY A 34 4.25 1.74 -5.43
N PHE A 35 5.54 1.94 -5.21
CA PHE A 35 6.60 1.05 -5.65
C PHE A 35 7.07 0.16 -4.51
N ILE A 36 7.65 -0.99 -4.85
CA ILE A 36 8.14 -1.92 -3.85
C ILE A 36 9.29 -1.31 -3.05
N ASP A 37 9.24 -1.47 -1.73
CA ASP A 37 10.38 -1.22 -0.86
C ASP A 37 11.07 -2.54 -0.51
N HIS A 38 12.38 -2.58 -0.68
CA HIS A 38 13.19 -3.76 -0.39
C HIS A 38 13.55 -3.83 1.10
N TYR A 39 12.59 -4.30 1.90
CA TYR A 39 12.85 -4.56 3.33
C TYR A 39 13.85 -5.69 3.50
N PRO A 40 14.75 -5.63 4.51
CA PRO A 40 15.77 -6.67 4.73
C PRO A 40 15.19 -8.08 4.82
N HIS A 41 14.06 -8.25 5.48
CA HIS A 41 13.47 -9.57 5.72
C HIS A 41 12.77 -10.20 4.51
N ILE A 42 12.45 -9.42 3.45
CA ILE A 42 11.86 -9.98 2.22
C ILE A 42 12.92 -10.32 1.15
N ARG A 43 14.19 -9.97 1.36
CA ARG A 43 15.25 -10.16 0.33
C ARG A 43 15.33 -11.60 -0.16
N ASN A 44 15.34 -12.56 0.77
CA ASN A 44 15.43 -13.98 0.42
C ASN A 44 14.18 -14.46 -0.35
N SER A 45 13.02 -13.89 -0.08
CA SER A 45 11.76 -14.25 -0.74
C SER A 45 11.67 -13.72 -2.16
N ILE A 46 12.22 -12.53 -2.43
CA ILE A 46 12.15 -11.88 -3.74
C ILE A 46 13.31 -12.26 -4.67
N GLN A 47 14.46 -12.68 -4.12
CA GLN A 47 15.66 -13.04 -4.88
C GLN A 47 15.41 -14.09 -5.98
N PRO A 48 14.68 -15.20 -5.73
CA PRO A 48 14.42 -16.21 -6.75
C PRO A 48 13.63 -15.70 -7.97
N PHE A 49 12.97 -14.56 -7.83
CA PHE A 49 12.14 -13.94 -8.88
C PHE A 49 12.85 -12.79 -9.59
N ASN A 50 14.14 -12.59 -9.32
CA ASN A 50 14.94 -11.50 -9.89
C ASN A 50 14.30 -10.11 -9.76
N ILE A 51 13.59 -9.89 -8.64
CA ILE A 51 12.96 -8.59 -8.35
C ILE A 51 14.05 -7.62 -7.87
N ASN A 52 14.33 -6.63 -8.70
CA ASN A 52 15.35 -5.63 -8.44
C ASN A 52 14.76 -4.32 -7.86
N PRO A 53 15.56 -3.54 -7.11
CA PRO A 53 15.19 -2.18 -6.79
C PRO A 53 15.02 -1.36 -8.08
N LEU A 54 13.91 -0.62 -8.16
CA LEU A 54 13.65 0.29 -9.25
C LEU A 54 14.63 1.46 -9.22
N THR A 55 15.18 1.81 -10.37
CA THR A 55 15.97 3.02 -10.54
C THR A 55 15.07 4.25 -10.57
N LYS A 56 15.66 5.42 -10.37
CA LYS A 56 14.94 6.69 -10.48
C LYS A 56 14.38 6.87 -11.90
N GLU A 57 15.16 6.51 -12.89
CA GLU A 57 14.83 6.60 -14.32
C GLU A 57 13.62 5.71 -14.67
N GLU A 58 13.58 4.47 -14.19
CA GLU A 58 12.45 3.56 -14.39
C GLU A 58 11.17 4.09 -13.73
N ILE A 59 11.29 4.64 -12.52
CA ILE A 59 10.16 5.25 -11.83
C ILE A 59 9.61 6.45 -12.61
N GLU A 60 10.50 7.33 -13.09
CA GLU A 60 10.12 8.52 -13.87
C GLU A 60 9.51 8.12 -15.22
N GLU A 61 10.08 7.16 -15.93
CA GLU A 61 9.54 6.65 -17.19
C GLU A 61 8.12 6.10 -17.03
N MET A 62 7.90 5.25 -16.04
CA MET A 62 6.56 4.74 -15.72
C MET A 62 5.60 5.87 -15.34
N ALA A 63 6.04 6.81 -14.50
CA ALA A 63 5.23 7.92 -14.04
C ALA A 63 4.77 8.82 -15.19
N VAL A 64 5.66 9.11 -16.15
CA VAL A 64 5.32 9.86 -17.39
C VAL A 64 4.23 9.13 -18.18
N SER A 65 4.37 7.82 -18.35
CA SER A 65 3.40 7.02 -19.10
C SER A 65 2.05 6.95 -18.36
N PHE A 66 2.08 6.73 -17.04
CA PHE A 66 0.87 6.68 -16.22
C PHE A 66 0.13 8.03 -16.22
N LYS A 67 0.90 9.13 -16.14
CA LYS A 67 0.31 10.48 -16.23
C LYS A 67 -0.38 10.71 -17.57
N LYS A 68 0.28 10.37 -18.68
CA LYS A 68 -0.33 10.45 -20.01
C LYS A 68 -1.62 9.64 -20.13
N THR A 69 -1.63 8.45 -19.53
CA THR A 69 -2.85 7.61 -19.50
C THR A 69 -3.97 8.26 -18.71
N ILE A 70 -3.67 8.80 -17.51
CA ILE A 70 -4.68 9.42 -16.65
C ILE A 70 -5.22 10.72 -17.26
N ASP A 71 -4.40 11.46 -18.00
CA ASP A 71 -4.84 12.69 -18.67
C ASP A 71 -5.95 12.46 -19.70
N ILE A 72 -6.12 11.22 -20.17
CA ILE A 72 -7.26 10.80 -21.01
C ILE A 72 -8.56 10.70 -20.17
N TYR A 73 -8.43 10.52 -18.85
CA TYR A 73 -9.54 10.33 -17.92
C TYR A 73 -9.56 11.44 -16.85
N PRO A 74 -10.08 12.63 -17.15
CA PRO A 74 -9.97 13.80 -16.26
C PRO A 74 -10.70 13.65 -14.91
N GLY A 75 -11.49 12.59 -14.75
CA GLY A 75 -12.14 12.24 -13.48
C GLY A 75 -11.23 11.52 -12.48
N ILE A 76 -10.03 11.08 -12.89
CA ILE A 76 -9.09 10.31 -12.03
C ILE A 76 -7.87 11.17 -11.70
N GLN A 77 -7.64 11.40 -10.43
CA GLN A 77 -6.40 12.01 -9.92
C GLN A 77 -5.34 10.94 -9.69
N LEU A 78 -4.10 11.22 -10.10
CA LEU A 78 -2.95 10.35 -9.86
C LEU A 78 -2.04 10.95 -8.81
N ASP A 79 -1.87 10.25 -7.68
CA ASP A 79 -1.01 10.63 -6.58
C ASP A 79 0.02 9.54 -6.29
N THR A 80 1.04 9.85 -5.47
CA THR A 80 2.00 8.85 -4.98
C THR A 80 1.83 8.59 -3.49
N CYS A 81 2.15 7.37 -3.05
CA CYS A 81 2.27 7.05 -1.63
C CYS A 81 3.72 6.74 -1.28
N THR A 82 4.34 7.61 -0.49
CA THR A 82 5.70 7.45 0.06
C THR A 82 6.78 7.11 -0.99
N VAL A 83 6.63 7.61 -2.20
CA VAL A 83 7.65 7.48 -3.26
C VAL A 83 8.79 8.45 -3.00
N LYS A 84 10.04 7.97 -3.04
CA LYS A 84 11.23 8.76 -2.74
C LYS A 84 11.62 9.72 -3.88
N VAL A 85 11.18 9.42 -5.10
CA VAL A 85 11.39 10.27 -6.27
C VAL A 85 10.34 11.36 -6.30
N ASP A 86 10.75 12.60 -6.48
CA ASP A 86 9.81 13.72 -6.59
C ASP A 86 9.19 13.76 -8.00
N LEU A 87 7.91 13.45 -8.08
CA LEU A 87 7.14 13.41 -9.33
C LEU A 87 6.22 14.65 -9.51
N ARG A 88 6.33 15.66 -8.64
CA ARG A 88 5.48 16.86 -8.72
C ARG A 88 5.66 17.65 -10.01
N HIS A 89 6.86 17.61 -10.60
CA HIS A 89 7.14 18.21 -11.90
C HIS A 89 6.35 17.58 -13.06
N LEU A 90 5.86 16.34 -12.88
CA LEU A 90 4.95 15.65 -13.80
C LEU A 90 3.47 15.89 -13.47
N GLY A 91 3.16 16.72 -12.47
CA GLY A 91 1.78 16.90 -11.98
C GLY A 91 1.27 15.72 -11.15
N ILE A 92 2.16 14.90 -10.57
CA ILE A 92 1.82 13.78 -9.69
C ILE A 92 2.26 14.14 -8.26
N PRO A 93 1.35 14.62 -7.41
CA PRO A 93 1.69 15.02 -6.05
C PRO A 93 1.87 13.82 -5.12
N SER A 94 2.48 14.09 -3.96
CA SER A 94 2.46 13.15 -2.85
C SER A 94 1.07 13.16 -2.23
N GLY A 95 0.37 12.04 -2.33
CA GLY A 95 -0.98 11.88 -1.82
C GLY A 95 -1.02 11.36 -0.39
N LEU A 96 -2.24 11.19 0.09
CA LEU A 96 -2.56 10.69 1.42
C LEU A 96 -3.38 9.39 1.28
N CYS A 97 -2.90 8.28 1.86
CA CYS A 97 -3.66 7.04 1.91
C CYS A 97 -4.73 7.10 3.00
N ILE A 98 -4.42 7.80 4.11
CA ILE A 98 -5.36 8.13 5.19
C ILE A 98 -5.50 9.64 5.19
N ASP A 99 -6.49 10.09 4.41
CA ASP A 99 -6.71 11.49 4.08
C ASP A 99 -7.79 12.09 4.97
N LYS A 100 -7.38 12.99 5.86
CA LYS A 100 -8.28 13.70 6.76
C LYS A 100 -9.42 14.39 6.01
N GLY A 101 -9.11 15.13 4.95
CA GLY A 101 -10.12 15.88 4.21
C GLY A 101 -11.14 14.98 3.51
N LEU A 102 -10.69 13.85 2.97
CA LEU A 102 -11.57 12.86 2.38
C LEU A 102 -12.48 12.21 3.43
N ILE A 103 -11.92 11.85 4.59
CA ILE A 103 -12.70 11.24 5.67
C ILE A 103 -13.74 12.23 6.21
N GLU A 104 -13.36 13.47 6.47
CA GLU A 104 -14.28 14.53 6.90
C GLU A 104 -15.42 14.78 5.88
N LYS A 105 -15.08 14.76 4.59
CA LYS A 105 -16.06 14.86 3.52
C LYS A 105 -17.07 13.71 3.51
N ILE A 106 -16.59 12.48 3.75
CA ILE A 106 -17.45 11.28 3.75
C ILE A 106 -18.32 11.22 5.00
N THR A 107 -17.73 11.51 6.15
CA THR A 107 -18.42 11.38 7.45
C THR A 107 -19.28 12.58 7.80
N GLY A 108 -18.99 13.75 7.25
CA GLY A 108 -19.63 15.02 7.61
C GLY A 108 -19.16 15.61 8.95
N TYR A 109 -18.15 15.03 9.61
CA TYR A 109 -17.63 15.44 10.91
C TYR A 109 -16.18 15.86 10.83
N PRO A 110 -15.77 16.92 11.56
CA PRO A 110 -14.35 17.28 11.67
C PRO A 110 -13.58 16.23 12.50
N ILE A 111 -12.37 15.91 12.07
CA ILE A 111 -11.48 14.96 12.73
C ILE A 111 -10.34 15.69 13.42
N LEU A 112 -10.17 15.50 14.73
CA LEU A 112 -9.06 16.03 15.51
C LEU A 112 -7.87 15.06 15.49
N ALA A 113 -7.33 14.78 14.31
CA ALA A 113 -6.17 13.92 14.15
C ALA A 113 -4.96 14.70 13.65
N GLN A 114 -3.79 14.36 14.16
CA GLN A 114 -2.51 14.92 13.76
C GLN A 114 -1.84 14.03 12.71
N LYS A 115 -0.74 14.51 12.11
CA LYS A 115 0.12 13.67 11.28
C LYS A 115 0.64 12.48 12.09
N ASP A 116 0.57 11.28 11.52
CA ASP A 116 1.07 10.07 12.15
C ASP A 116 2.61 10.13 12.31
N LYS A 117 3.07 10.07 13.56
CA LYS A 117 4.49 10.11 13.93
C LYS A 117 5.22 8.78 13.70
N ASN A 118 4.48 7.69 13.57
CA ASN A 118 5.01 6.34 13.39
C ASN A 118 5.21 5.97 11.92
N GLN A 119 4.75 6.81 11.00
CA GLN A 119 4.92 6.61 9.57
C GLN A 119 6.25 7.20 9.08
N ARG A 120 6.62 6.87 7.85
CA ARG A 120 7.82 7.41 7.20
C ARG A 120 7.77 8.95 7.17
N ASN A 121 8.92 9.60 7.25
CA ASN A 121 9.00 11.08 7.28
C ASN A 121 8.29 11.75 6.09
N ILE A 122 8.31 11.10 4.91
CA ILE A 122 7.65 11.59 3.69
C ILE A 122 6.14 11.30 3.65
N CYS A 123 5.61 10.48 4.56
CA CYS A 123 4.19 10.21 4.67
C CYS A 123 3.49 11.36 5.39
N ASN A 124 2.38 11.83 4.85
CA ASN A 124 1.56 12.90 5.44
C ASN A 124 0.18 12.41 5.91
N CYS A 125 -0.04 11.10 5.97
CA CYS A 125 -1.27 10.52 6.52
C CYS A 125 -1.49 10.95 7.98
N ILE A 126 -2.75 11.08 8.37
CA ILE A 126 -3.11 11.30 9.76
C ILE A 126 -2.92 10.03 10.59
N GLU A 127 -2.78 10.19 11.89
CA GLU A 127 -2.70 9.09 12.84
C GLU A 127 -3.90 8.15 12.73
N SER A 128 -3.62 6.88 12.82
CA SER A 128 -4.60 5.80 12.69
C SER A 128 -4.19 4.61 13.53
N ILE A 129 -5.15 3.71 13.76
CA ILE A 129 -4.92 2.46 14.47
C ILE A 129 -4.91 1.34 13.44
N ASP A 130 -3.78 0.63 13.35
CA ASP A 130 -3.71 -0.62 12.59
C ASP A 130 -4.38 -1.73 13.41
N ILE A 131 -5.50 -2.24 12.91
CA ILE A 131 -6.23 -3.38 13.49
C ILE A 131 -5.76 -4.72 12.93
N GLY A 132 -4.76 -4.69 12.02
CA GLY A 132 -4.17 -5.89 11.43
C GLY A 132 -3.23 -6.61 12.39
N THR A 133 -2.91 -7.84 12.03
CA THR A 133 -1.92 -8.66 12.75
C THR A 133 -0.95 -9.27 11.76
N TYR A 134 0.36 -9.17 12.08
CA TYR A 134 1.40 -9.85 11.30
C TYR A 134 1.19 -11.36 11.32
N GLU A 135 1.73 -12.06 10.33
CA GLU A 135 1.63 -13.53 10.21
C GLU A 135 0.17 -14.04 10.20
N SER A 136 -0.75 -13.32 9.55
CA SER A 136 -2.18 -13.67 9.51
C SER A 136 -2.75 -13.80 8.10
N CYS A 137 -1.93 -13.76 7.04
CA CYS A 137 -2.38 -13.82 5.66
C CYS A 137 -1.79 -15.02 4.92
N LEU A 138 -2.63 -15.72 4.12
CA LEU A 138 -2.22 -16.91 3.35
C LEU A 138 -2.04 -16.66 1.86
N ASN A 139 -2.08 -15.39 1.40
CA ASN A 139 -2.05 -15.08 -0.03
C ASN A 139 -0.73 -15.38 -0.76
N GLY A 140 0.38 -15.59 -0.04
CA GLY A 140 1.62 -15.99 -0.66
C GLY A 140 2.43 -14.90 -1.38
N CYS A 141 2.14 -13.64 -1.17
CA CYS A 141 2.88 -12.56 -1.80
C CYS A 141 4.36 -12.61 -1.41
N VAL A 142 5.25 -12.88 -2.36
CA VAL A 142 6.70 -13.00 -2.13
C VAL A 142 7.33 -11.73 -1.58
N TYR A 143 6.71 -10.59 -1.80
CA TYR A 143 7.13 -9.26 -1.32
C TYR A 143 6.41 -8.82 -0.04
N CYS A 144 5.72 -9.71 0.67
CA CYS A 144 4.92 -9.33 1.83
C CYS A 144 5.80 -8.96 3.03
N TYR A 145 5.72 -7.73 3.47
CA TYR A 145 6.44 -7.26 4.66
C TYR A 145 5.79 -7.74 5.97
N ALA A 146 4.54 -8.18 5.93
CA ALA A 146 3.78 -8.62 7.11
C ALA A 146 3.97 -10.11 7.42
N ILE A 147 4.63 -10.87 6.54
CA ILE A 147 5.01 -12.28 6.79
C ILE A 147 6.52 -12.33 6.95
N LYS A 148 7.00 -12.44 8.18
CA LYS A 148 8.43 -12.51 8.52
C LYS A 148 8.95 -13.93 8.67
N GLY A 149 8.06 -14.87 8.98
CA GLY A 149 8.34 -16.28 9.14
C GLY A 149 8.03 -17.07 7.87
N ASN A 150 7.48 -18.24 8.06
CA ASN A 150 7.02 -19.08 6.97
C ASN A 150 5.48 -19.15 6.95
N TYR A 151 4.95 -19.67 5.84
CA TYR A 151 3.51 -19.85 5.68
C TYR A 151 2.84 -20.69 6.76
N ASN A 152 3.59 -21.63 7.38
CA ASN A 152 3.06 -22.48 8.46
C ASN A 152 2.67 -21.64 9.67
N THR A 153 3.44 -20.59 9.99
CA THR A 153 3.09 -19.66 11.08
C THR A 153 1.78 -18.93 10.79
N ALA A 154 1.63 -18.40 9.59
CA ALA A 154 0.39 -17.72 9.18
C ALA A 154 -0.81 -18.70 9.18
N ALA A 155 -0.63 -19.92 8.66
CA ALA A 155 -1.65 -20.96 8.67
C ALA A 155 -2.05 -21.37 10.09
N TYR A 156 -1.08 -21.46 11.00
CA TYR A 156 -1.35 -21.74 12.41
C TYR A 156 -2.10 -20.59 13.09
N ASN A 157 -1.70 -19.35 12.85
CA ASN A 157 -2.37 -18.18 13.40
C ASN A 157 -3.81 -18.04 12.88
N MET A 158 -4.03 -18.27 11.58
CA MET A 158 -5.39 -18.22 11.01
C MET A 158 -6.36 -19.24 11.62
N LYS A 159 -5.85 -20.40 12.07
CA LYS A 159 -6.68 -21.39 12.81
C LYS A 159 -7.14 -20.90 14.18
N LYS A 160 -6.48 -19.88 14.74
CA LYS A 160 -6.86 -19.27 16.02
C LYS A 160 -7.85 -18.12 15.88
N HIS A 161 -8.23 -17.77 14.64
CA HIS A 161 -9.25 -16.75 14.42
C HIS A 161 -10.61 -17.24 14.92
N ASP A 162 -11.23 -16.43 15.77
CA ASP A 162 -12.61 -16.63 16.21
C ASP A 162 -13.39 -15.33 15.94
N LYS A 163 -14.43 -15.44 15.12
CA LYS A 163 -15.30 -14.30 14.76
C LYS A 163 -15.97 -13.61 15.96
N ASN A 164 -16.04 -14.29 17.10
CA ASN A 164 -16.64 -13.77 18.34
C ASN A 164 -15.58 -13.15 19.27
N SER A 165 -14.28 -13.31 18.97
CA SER A 165 -13.20 -12.69 19.73
C SER A 165 -13.05 -11.21 19.35
N PRO A 166 -12.76 -10.31 20.30
CA PRO A 166 -12.37 -8.93 19.98
C PRO A 166 -10.99 -8.83 19.34
N LEU A 167 -10.21 -9.91 19.34
CA LEU A 167 -8.91 -9.99 18.72
C LEU A 167 -9.00 -10.66 17.35
N LEU A 168 -8.19 -10.18 16.38
CA LEU A 168 -8.10 -10.83 15.07
C LEU A 168 -7.57 -12.27 15.19
N ILE A 169 -6.65 -12.52 16.10
CA ILE A 169 -6.03 -13.82 16.37
C ILE A 169 -6.05 -14.08 17.88
N GLY A 170 -6.64 -15.21 18.30
CA GLY A 170 -6.68 -15.63 19.69
C GLY A 170 -7.81 -15.00 20.51
N HIS A 171 -7.66 -15.07 21.82
CA HIS A 171 -8.63 -14.57 22.80
C HIS A 171 -7.92 -13.77 23.87
N LEU A 172 -8.65 -12.88 24.53
CA LEU A 172 -8.18 -12.20 25.74
C LEU A 172 -8.03 -13.23 26.88
N SER A 173 -6.96 -13.09 27.63
CA SER A 173 -6.71 -13.82 28.88
C SER A 173 -7.08 -12.96 30.10
N GLU A 174 -7.15 -13.57 31.28
CA GLU A 174 -7.42 -12.85 32.52
C GLU A 174 -6.31 -11.85 32.88
N ASP A 175 -5.09 -12.09 32.39
CA ASP A 175 -3.92 -11.23 32.63
C ASP A 175 -3.80 -10.06 31.64
N ASP A 176 -4.64 -10.00 30.60
CA ASP A 176 -4.58 -8.95 29.60
C ASP A 176 -5.12 -7.62 30.11
N ILE A 177 -4.37 -6.56 29.94
CA ILE A 177 -4.78 -5.21 30.31
C ILE A 177 -5.56 -4.58 29.16
N VAL A 178 -6.88 -4.54 29.30
CA VAL A 178 -7.77 -3.83 28.38
C VAL A 178 -7.86 -2.37 28.74
N LYS A 179 -7.52 -1.47 27.82
CA LYS A 179 -7.66 -0.01 28.00
C LYS A 179 -8.69 0.51 27.01
N GLU A 180 -9.65 1.25 27.51
CA GLU A 180 -10.52 2.07 26.67
C GLU A 180 -9.71 3.26 26.08
N ARG A 181 -10.05 3.64 24.86
CA ARG A 181 -9.44 4.78 24.15
C ARG A 181 -10.44 5.89 23.92
#